data_a0836d0d5cb18e06dcca43f5f5799e19
#
_entry.id   a0836d0d5cb18e06dcca43f5f5799e19
#
_cell.length_a   1.000
_cell.length_b   1.000
_cell.length_c   1.000
_cell.angle_alpha   90.00
_cell.angle_beta   90.00
_cell.angle_gamma   90.00
#
_symmetry.space_group_name_H-M   'P 1'
#
loop_
_entity.id
_entity.type
_entity.pdbx_description
1 polymer ?
#
loop_
_entity_poly.entity_id
_entity_poly.type
_entity_poly.pdbx_seq_one_letter_code
_entity_poly.pdbx_strand_id
1 'polypeptide(L)'
;SEMSALMAGMSSRTEKKQCAWDFVKLLTTDTDIQKLVYEDTSAASVLKSVNTSQDTMNLLNKDTPGDSIIDMSLLDAGVIPNRFEQYEEAYEKTDSLIKSYVDEEGDSSTFLFQMKNQIDKILKK
;
A
#
# COMPACT_ATOMS: atom_id res chain seq x y z
N SER A 1 4.94 -2.58 -9.58
CA SER A 1 4.56 -1.95 -8.31
C SER A 1 3.96 -2.99 -7.36
N GLU A 2 4.33 -2.97 -6.10
CA GLU A 2 3.70 -3.80 -5.07
C GLU A 2 2.33 -3.23 -4.71
N MET A 3 1.32 -4.10 -4.61
CA MET A 3 -0.03 -3.72 -4.23
C MET A 3 -0.37 -4.33 -2.87
N SER A 4 -0.80 -3.51 -1.92
CA SER A 4 -1.37 -3.93 -0.65
C SER A 4 -2.80 -3.41 -0.51
N ALA A 5 -3.63 -4.05 0.30
CA ALA A 5 -5.00 -3.65 0.52
C ALA A 5 -5.27 -3.40 2.01
N LEU A 6 -5.86 -2.25 2.32
CA LEU A 6 -6.49 -2.03 3.62
C LEU A 6 -7.83 -2.75 3.64
N MET A 7 -8.06 -3.56 4.65
CA MET A 7 -9.26 -4.37 4.76
C MET A 7 -10.05 -3.99 6.01
N ALA A 8 -11.36 -3.89 5.87
CA ALA A 8 -12.29 -3.77 6.99
C ALA A 8 -12.98 -5.11 7.22
N GLY A 9 -13.09 -5.51 8.48
CA GLY A 9 -13.72 -6.77 8.86
C GLY A 9 -14.70 -6.61 10.02
N MET A 10 -15.56 -7.59 10.17
CA MET A 10 -16.53 -7.66 11.24
C MET A 10 -16.11 -8.73 12.25
N SER A 11 -16.15 -8.42 13.55
CA SER A 11 -15.90 -9.40 14.60
C SER A 11 -16.96 -10.50 14.58
N SER A 12 -16.54 -11.76 14.63
CA SER A 12 -17.46 -12.91 14.76
C SER A 12 -18.27 -12.90 16.06
N ARG A 13 -17.79 -12.18 17.08
CA ARG A 13 -18.43 -12.07 18.41
C ARG A 13 -19.42 -10.91 18.52
N THR A 14 -19.60 -10.10 17.48
CA THR A 14 -20.52 -8.97 17.56
C THR A 14 -21.97 -9.44 17.66
N GLU A 15 -22.72 -8.86 18.58
CA GLU A 15 -24.16 -9.07 18.70
C GLU A 15 -24.95 -8.22 17.70
N LYS A 16 -24.34 -7.16 17.16
CA LYS A 16 -24.94 -6.22 16.21
C LYS A 16 -24.47 -6.47 14.78
N LYS A 17 -24.61 -7.72 14.32
CA LYS A 17 -24.07 -8.17 13.02
C LYS A 17 -24.54 -7.32 11.84
N GLN A 18 -25.84 -7.00 11.79
CA GLN A 18 -26.39 -6.21 10.69
C GLN A 18 -25.80 -4.80 10.67
N CYS A 19 -25.74 -4.12 11.80
CA CYS A 19 -25.18 -2.78 11.89
C CYS A 19 -23.68 -2.76 11.51
N ALA A 20 -22.91 -3.75 11.98
CA ALA A 20 -21.51 -3.88 11.63
C ALA A 20 -21.31 -4.15 10.14
N TRP A 21 -22.16 -4.98 9.54
CA TRP A 21 -22.12 -5.24 8.10
C TRP A 21 -22.51 -4.00 7.29
N ASP A 22 -23.54 -3.28 7.68
CA ASP A 22 -23.97 -2.06 7.01
C ASP A 22 -22.86 -1.00 7.06
N PHE A 23 -22.12 -0.90 8.16
CA PHE A 23 -20.96 -0.04 8.28
C PHE A 23 -19.83 -0.45 7.33
N VAL A 24 -19.45 -1.73 7.30
CA VAL A 24 -18.40 -2.24 6.38
C VAL A 24 -18.82 -2.00 4.94
N LYS A 25 -20.08 -2.27 4.60
CA LYS A 25 -20.63 -2.03 3.28
C LYS A 25 -20.55 -0.55 2.89
N LEU A 26 -21.01 0.33 3.77
CA LEU A 26 -20.94 1.77 3.57
C LEU A 26 -19.50 2.22 3.32
N LEU A 27 -18.59 1.79 4.17
CA LEU A 27 -17.16 2.13 4.06
C LEU A 27 -16.54 1.72 2.71
N THR A 28 -16.96 0.59 2.15
CA THR A 28 -16.35 0.01 0.94
C THR A 28 -17.09 0.33 -0.36
N THR A 29 -18.37 0.74 -0.30
CA THR A 29 -19.18 0.93 -1.51
C THR A 29 -19.72 2.35 -1.69
N ASP A 30 -19.63 3.20 -0.68
CA ASP A 30 -20.08 4.59 -0.77
C ASP A 30 -19.01 5.46 -1.44
N THR A 31 -19.39 6.15 -2.51
CA THR A 31 -18.48 6.94 -3.33
C THR A 31 -17.90 8.13 -2.57
N ASP A 32 -18.70 8.80 -1.74
CA ASP A 32 -18.27 10.00 -1.02
C ASP A 32 -17.31 9.61 0.10
N ILE A 33 -17.60 8.53 0.81
CA ILE A 33 -16.68 7.98 1.83
C ILE A 33 -15.38 7.52 1.20
N GLN A 34 -15.42 6.86 0.05
CA GLN A 34 -14.22 6.42 -0.64
C GLN A 34 -13.36 7.59 -1.16
N LYS A 35 -13.98 8.71 -1.53
CA LYS A 35 -13.24 9.96 -1.83
C LYS A 35 -12.56 10.52 -0.59
N LEU A 36 -13.24 10.58 0.55
CA LEU A 36 -12.64 11.04 1.82
C LEU A 36 -11.47 10.15 2.25
N VAL A 37 -11.60 8.83 2.12
CA VAL A 37 -10.49 7.89 2.40
C VAL A 37 -9.31 8.17 1.50
N TYR A 38 -9.55 8.42 0.21
CA TYR A 38 -8.48 8.77 -0.74
C TYR A 38 -7.78 10.09 -0.34
N GLU A 39 -8.55 11.13 -0.03
CA GLU A 39 -8.02 12.46 0.38
C GLU A 39 -7.16 12.39 1.65
N ASP A 40 -7.56 11.57 2.62
CA ASP A 40 -6.88 11.45 3.92
C ASP A 40 -5.65 10.51 3.86
N THR A 41 -5.72 9.44 3.08
CA THR A 41 -4.70 8.38 3.10
C THR A 41 -3.82 8.33 1.85
N SER A 42 -4.20 9.00 0.77
CA SER A 42 -3.64 8.86 -0.58
C SER A 42 -3.67 7.42 -1.12
N ALA A 43 -4.48 6.56 -0.50
CA ALA A 43 -4.65 5.17 -0.93
C ALA A 43 -5.70 5.07 -2.04
N ALA A 44 -5.39 4.35 -3.11
CA ALA A 44 -6.35 4.14 -4.20
C ALA A 44 -7.65 3.50 -3.68
N SER A 45 -8.77 4.01 -4.15
CA SER A 45 -10.09 3.48 -3.80
C SER A 45 -10.30 2.07 -4.38
N VAL A 46 -11.09 1.26 -3.68
CA VAL A 46 -11.60 -0.01 -4.23
C VAL A 46 -12.64 0.23 -5.34
N LEU A 47 -13.16 1.44 -5.44
CA LEU A 47 -14.10 1.84 -6.49
C LEU A 47 -13.35 2.47 -7.67
N LYS A 48 -13.34 1.78 -8.80
CA LYS A 48 -12.73 2.29 -10.03
C LYS A 48 -13.26 3.68 -10.42
N SER A 49 -14.56 3.92 -10.22
CA SER A 49 -15.21 5.21 -10.49
C SER A 49 -14.64 6.37 -9.69
N VAL A 50 -14.16 6.11 -8.46
CA VAL A 50 -13.49 7.13 -7.64
C VAL A 50 -12.10 7.41 -8.19
N ASN A 51 -11.29 6.37 -8.44
CA ASN A 51 -9.94 6.53 -8.97
C ASN A 51 -9.90 7.27 -10.32
N THR A 52 -10.92 7.06 -11.17
CA THR A 52 -11.02 7.71 -12.49
C THR A 52 -11.84 9.00 -12.49
N SER A 53 -12.27 9.49 -11.33
CA SER A 53 -13.03 10.73 -11.25
C SER A 53 -12.15 11.96 -11.54
N GLN A 54 -12.75 13.00 -12.08
CA GLN A 54 -12.06 14.27 -12.34
C GLN A 54 -11.51 14.88 -11.05
N ASP A 55 -12.25 14.75 -9.95
CA ASP A 55 -11.84 15.27 -8.64
C ASP A 55 -10.54 14.60 -8.16
N THR A 56 -10.47 13.26 -8.24
CA THR A 56 -9.26 12.50 -7.89
C THR A 56 -8.08 12.86 -8.80
N MET A 57 -8.32 12.97 -10.10
CA MET A 57 -7.28 13.39 -11.05
C MET A 57 -6.76 14.80 -10.77
N ASN A 58 -7.65 15.73 -10.42
CA ASN A 58 -7.27 17.09 -10.05
C ASN A 58 -6.45 17.11 -8.74
N LEU A 59 -6.82 16.27 -7.78
CA LEU A 59 -6.09 16.15 -6.51
C LEU A 59 -4.67 15.63 -6.75
N LEU A 60 -4.52 14.54 -7.52
CA LEU A 60 -3.22 13.97 -7.88
C LEU A 60 -2.31 14.94 -8.63
N ASN A 61 -2.88 15.69 -9.57
CA ASN A 61 -2.11 16.65 -10.38
C ASN A 61 -1.87 18.00 -9.70
N LYS A 62 -2.34 18.17 -8.46
CA LYS A 62 -2.28 19.46 -7.76
C LYS A 62 -0.83 19.91 -7.53
N ASP A 63 -0.01 19.02 -7.04
CA ASP A 63 1.38 19.31 -6.68
C ASP A 63 2.36 18.88 -7.78
N THR A 64 2.04 17.81 -8.52
CA THR A 64 2.86 17.30 -9.61
C THR A 64 2.01 17.00 -10.84
N PRO A 65 2.05 17.85 -11.87
CA PRO A 65 1.32 17.60 -13.12
C PRO A 65 1.73 16.26 -13.76
N GLY A 66 0.73 15.41 -14.03
CA GLY A 66 0.93 14.09 -14.63
C GLY A 66 0.94 12.91 -13.65
N ASP A 67 0.93 13.14 -12.34
CA ASP A 67 0.89 12.06 -11.34
C ASP A 67 -0.34 11.16 -11.51
N SER A 68 -1.49 11.71 -11.91
CA SER A 68 -2.68 10.91 -12.18
C SER A 68 -2.46 9.82 -13.24
N ILE A 69 -1.65 10.06 -14.26
CA ILE A 69 -1.31 9.09 -15.30
C ILE A 69 -0.41 8.01 -14.74
N ILE A 70 0.57 8.41 -13.91
CA ILE A 70 1.51 7.47 -13.27
C ILE A 70 0.76 6.57 -12.32
N ASP A 71 -0.06 7.12 -11.43
CA ASP A 71 -0.83 6.35 -10.46
C ASP A 71 -1.79 5.36 -11.12
N MET A 72 -2.50 5.76 -12.16
CA MET A 72 -3.38 4.86 -12.89
C MET A 72 -2.62 3.71 -13.56
N SER A 73 -1.45 3.99 -14.15
CA SER A 73 -0.61 2.94 -14.73
C SER A 73 -0.01 1.99 -13.68
N LEU A 74 0.30 2.50 -12.48
CA LEU A 74 0.78 1.68 -11.36
C LEU A 74 -0.32 0.77 -10.81
N LEU A 75 -1.57 1.24 -10.74
CA LEU A 75 -2.71 0.40 -10.35
C LEU A 75 -2.95 -0.75 -11.34
N ASP A 76 -2.87 -0.47 -12.64
CA ASP A 76 -3.04 -1.50 -13.68
C ASP A 76 -1.87 -2.51 -13.70
N ALA A 77 -0.66 -2.08 -13.34
CA ALA A 77 0.55 -2.92 -13.29
C ALA A 77 0.87 -3.47 -11.89
N GLY A 78 0.01 -3.23 -10.93
CA GLY A 78 0.21 -3.66 -9.54
C GLY A 78 0.21 -5.17 -9.38
N VAL A 79 1.13 -5.70 -8.59
CA VAL A 79 1.27 -7.13 -8.27
C VAL A 79 1.11 -7.34 -6.78
N ILE A 80 0.34 -8.35 -6.41
CA ILE A 80 0.27 -8.81 -5.02
C ILE A 80 1.52 -9.67 -4.77
N PRO A 81 2.40 -9.28 -3.85
CA PRO A 81 3.61 -10.07 -3.57
C PRO A 81 3.25 -11.42 -2.97
N ASN A 82 4.01 -12.44 -3.36
CA ASN A 82 3.93 -13.74 -2.69
C ASN A 82 4.46 -13.60 -1.27
N ARG A 83 3.60 -13.83 -0.26
CA ARG A 83 4.00 -13.84 1.13
C ARG A 83 4.48 -15.23 1.54
N PHE A 84 5.61 -15.27 2.22
CA PHE A 84 6.21 -16.45 2.82
C PHE A 84 6.34 -16.24 4.34
N GLU A 85 6.69 -17.26 5.10
CA GLU A 85 6.66 -17.21 6.57
C GLU A 85 7.47 -16.04 7.16
N GLN A 86 8.65 -15.75 6.59
CA GLN A 86 9.54 -14.68 7.06
C GLN A 86 9.37 -13.35 6.29
N TYR A 87 8.27 -13.18 5.53
CA TYR A 87 8.09 -12.02 4.64
C TYR A 87 8.18 -10.68 5.38
N GLU A 88 7.45 -10.52 6.48
CA GLU A 88 7.42 -9.25 7.22
C GLU A 88 8.81 -8.93 7.82
N GLU A 89 9.51 -9.93 8.43
CA GLU A 89 10.85 -9.74 8.98
C GLU A 89 11.86 -9.33 7.88
N ALA A 90 11.78 -9.98 6.72
CA ALA A 90 12.63 -9.67 5.57
C ALA A 90 12.32 -8.28 4.98
N TYR A 91 11.05 -7.91 4.90
CA TYR A 91 10.60 -6.61 4.40
C TYR A 91 11.08 -5.47 5.30
N GLU A 92 10.81 -5.54 6.60
CA GLU A 92 11.23 -4.53 7.58
C GLU A 92 12.76 -4.36 7.58
N LYS A 93 13.50 -5.49 7.49
CA LYS A 93 14.96 -5.44 7.43
C LYS A 93 15.46 -4.79 6.16
N THR A 94 14.86 -5.09 5.02
CA THR A 94 15.19 -4.47 3.73
C THR A 94 14.96 -2.97 3.77
N ASP A 95 13.80 -2.52 4.25
CA ASP A 95 13.46 -1.10 4.37
C ASP A 95 14.45 -0.35 5.28
N SER A 96 14.77 -0.94 6.44
CA SER A 96 15.76 -0.38 7.37
C SER A 96 17.15 -0.23 6.75
N LEU A 97 17.60 -1.23 5.96
CA LEU A 97 18.90 -1.18 5.30
C LEU A 97 18.94 -0.15 4.18
N ILE A 98 17.86 -0.02 3.40
CA ILE A 98 17.76 1.01 2.35
C ILE A 98 17.81 2.40 2.97
N LYS A 99 17.09 2.65 4.04
CA LYS A 99 17.12 3.93 4.76
C LYS A 99 18.53 4.27 5.24
N SER A 100 19.20 3.32 5.89
CA SER A 100 20.59 3.52 6.36
C SER A 100 21.54 3.83 5.19
N TYR A 101 21.40 3.14 4.07
CA TYR A 101 22.23 3.39 2.89
C TYR A 101 22.02 4.79 2.29
N VAL A 102 20.78 5.26 2.24
CA VAL A 102 20.47 6.61 1.74
C VAL A 102 21.06 7.68 2.65
N ASP A 103 21.02 7.46 3.97
CA ASP A 103 21.52 8.41 4.96
C ASP A 103 23.05 8.46 5.03
N GLU A 104 23.76 7.34 4.76
CA GLU A 104 25.19 7.19 4.98
C GLU A 104 26.06 7.39 3.71
N GLU A 105 25.46 7.63 2.55
CA GLU A 105 26.17 7.79 1.25
C GLU A 105 27.22 6.68 0.97
N GLY A 106 26.88 5.44 1.27
CA GLY A 106 27.78 4.29 1.20
C GLY A 106 28.04 3.77 -0.23
N ASP A 107 29.03 2.87 -0.36
CA ASP A 107 29.27 2.15 -1.61
C ASP A 107 28.15 1.13 -1.89
N SER A 108 27.54 1.21 -3.07
CA SER A 108 26.39 0.38 -3.46
C SER A 108 26.70 -1.11 -3.50
N SER A 109 27.91 -1.51 -3.87
CA SER A 109 28.31 -2.92 -3.95
C SER A 109 28.43 -3.53 -2.56
N THR A 110 29.03 -2.79 -1.62
CA THR A 110 29.12 -3.18 -0.21
C THR A 110 27.74 -3.26 0.41
N PHE A 111 26.87 -2.30 0.14
CA PHE A 111 25.47 -2.29 0.60
C PHE A 111 24.70 -3.52 0.12
N LEU A 112 24.72 -3.81 -1.18
CA LEU A 112 24.02 -4.97 -1.76
C LEU A 112 24.52 -6.29 -1.17
N PHE A 113 25.83 -6.42 -0.94
CA PHE A 113 26.40 -7.59 -0.30
C PHE A 113 25.93 -7.76 1.16
N GLN A 114 25.92 -6.68 1.93
CA GLN A 114 25.42 -6.68 3.31
C GLN A 114 23.93 -7.01 3.37
N MET A 115 23.12 -6.37 2.51
CA MET A 115 21.68 -6.62 2.43
C MET A 115 21.41 -8.09 2.12
N LYS A 116 22.05 -8.64 1.06
CA LYS A 116 21.92 -10.06 0.72
C LYS A 116 22.23 -10.96 1.91
N ASN A 117 23.35 -10.76 2.60
CA ASN A 117 23.74 -11.59 3.73
C ASN A 117 22.77 -11.53 4.91
N GLN A 118 22.18 -10.37 5.17
CA GLN A 118 21.22 -10.20 6.26
C GLN A 118 19.86 -10.82 5.92
N ILE A 119 19.39 -10.66 4.69
CA ILE A 119 18.14 -11.30 4.22
C ILE A 119 18.31 -12.83 4.16
N ASP A 120 19.41 -13.33 3.64
CA ASP A 120 19.70 -14.78 3.61
C ASP A 120 19.68 -15.42 5.02
N LYS A 121 20.07 -14.69 6.07
CA LYS A 121 19.98 -15.19 7.46
C LYS A 121 18.55 -15.29 7.95
N ILE A 122 17.68 -14.37 7.52
CA ILE A 122 16.25 -14.40 7.86
C ILE A 122 15.57 -15.57 7.16
N LEU A 123 15.84 -15.75 5.86
CA LEU A 123 15.20 -16.78 5.05
C LEU A 123 15.66 -18.22 5.39
N LYS A 124 16.74 -18.38 6.16
CA LYS A 124 17.26 -19.69 6.57
C LYS A 124 16.80 -20.13 7.96
N LYS A 125 15.99 -19.32 8.65
CA LYS A 125 15.36 -19.69 9.92
C LYS A 125 14.21 -20.67 9.68
#